data_a952b3913c69f5f9da56a4928c237f61
#
_entry.id   a952b3913c69f5f9da56a4928c237f61
#
_cell.length_a   1.000
_cell.length_b   1.000
_cell.length_c   1.000
_cell.angle_alpha   90.00
_cell.angle_beta   90.00
_cell.angle_gamma   90.00
#
_symmetry.space_group_name_H-M   'P 1'
#
loop_
_entity.id
_entity.type
_entity.pdbx_description
1 polymer ?
#
loop_
_entity_poly.entity_id
_entity_poly.type
_entity_poly.pdbx_seq_one_letter_code
_entity_poly.pdbx_strand_id
1 'polypeptide(L)'
;MADKVLPLPRRRGVDVLRLAPSGRSLLVSLALVLVAGGLYGLARETSMFAVDTVEVEGASQAVAANVQRELLRYDGRSLVGIDASSVEQRVEALPAVRSATVDRGFPHTLRVRVVPELPVAVLRRGADSFLVSARGRVIAPVARGTHRELPRIWLPPATEIELGSFVGGEDGGLAARSLAAFVGSGFSGRVTFVRALDGQITLGLRGGLEIGLGAPVDLRVKIAIAHAIVPSLARPSAGGPTYLDIAVPERPVAGRNPQPGG
;
A
#
# COMPACT_ATOMS: atom_id res chain seq x y z
N MET A 1 -81.10 -18.43 9.47
CA MET A 1 -79.61 -18.38 9.58
C MET A 1 -79.19 -16.92 9.70
N ALA A 2 -78.84 -16.49 10.90
CA ALA A 2 -78.50 -15.10 11.17
C ALA A 2 -76.96 -14.94 11.03
N ASP A 3 -76.58 -14.13 10.07
CA ASP A 3 -75.19 -13.80 9.79
C ASP A 3 -74.64 -12.90 10.89
N LYS A 4 -73.67 -13.42 11.64
CA LYS A 4 -73.03 -12.73 12.77
C LYS A 4 -71.87 -11.93 12.26
N VAL A 5 -72.09 -10.65 11.92
CA VAL A 5 -71.04 -9.73 11.51
C VAL A 5 -70.19 -9.34 12.74
N LEU A 6 -68.98 -9.78 12.79
CA LEU A 6 -67.98 -9.39 13.79
C LEU A 6 -67.50 -7.95 13.51
N PRO A 7 -67.58 -7.03 14.49
CA PRO A 7 -67.05 -5.68 14.31
C PRO A 7 -65.48 -5.69 14.33
N LEU A 8 -64.88 -5.13 13.28
CA LEU A 8 -63.47 -4.92 13.21
C LEU A 8 -62.99 -3.94 14.32
N PRO A 9 -61.86 -4.22 14.98
CA PRO A 9 -61.32 -3.31 15.99
C PRO A 9 -60.90 -1.99 15.33
N ARG A 10 -61.48 -0.88 15.80
CA ARG A 10 -61.05 0.47 15.44
C ARG A 10 -59.59 0.66 15.78
N ARG A 11 -58.75 0.87 14.78
CA ARG A 11 -57.35 1.34 14.97
C ARG A 11 -57.41 2.62 15.79
N ARG A 12 -56.91 2.57 17.01
CA ARG A 12 -56.61 3.79 17.79
C ARG A 12 -55.57 4.56 16.99
N GLY A 13 -55.95 5.66 16.37
CA GLY A 13 -55.04 6.61 15.78
C GLY A 13 -54.08 7.09 16.89
N VAL A 14 -52.80 6.93 16.69
CA VAL A 14 -51.79 7.51 17.56
C VAL A 14 -51.92 9.01 17.38
N ASP A 15 -52.32 9.73 18.44
CA ASP A 15 -52.45 11.18 18.45
C ASP A 15 -51.03 11.78 18.35
N VAL A 16 -50.54 12.00 17.15
CA VAL A 16 -49.21 12.56 16.86
C VAL A 16 -49.09 13.97 17.44
N LEU A 17 -50.22 14.64 17.64
CA LEU A 17 -50.27 15.97 18.28
C LEU A 17 -49.90 15.97 19.78
N ARG A 18 -49.96 14.82 20.47
CA ARG A 18 -49.50 14.69 21.86
C ARG A 18 -47.98 14.55 22.00
N LEU A 19 -47.26 14.32 20.91
CA LEU A 19 -45.81 14.23 20.85
C LEU A 19 -45.14 15.59 20.50
N ALA A 20 -45.93 16.64 20.30
CA ALA A 20 -45.36 17.97 20.05
C ALA A 20 -44.64 18.45 21.34
N PRO A 21 -43.31 18.74 21.26
CA PRO A 21 -42.56 19.19 22.41
C PRO A 21 -43.12 20.51 22.90
N SER A 22 -43.25 20.66 24.20
CA SER A 22 -43.72 21.93 24.80
C SER A 22 -42.73 23.07 24.45
N GLY A 23 -43.21 24.30 24.27
CA GLY A 23 -42.32 25.44 23.94
C GLY A 23 -41.13 25.60 24.90
N ARG A 24 -41.32 25.18 26.18
CA ARG A 24 -40.23 25.16 27.17
C ARG A 24 -39.18 24.12 26.84
N SER A 25 -39.56 22.91 26.37
CA SER A 25 -38.59 21.90 26.00
C SER A 25 -37.80 22.27 24.73
N LEU A 26 -38.43 22.97 23.80
CA LEU A 26 -37.75 23.51 22.62
C LEU A 26 -36.70 24.57 22.99
N LEU A 27 -37.06 25.49 23.91
CA LEU A 27 -36.13 26.50 24.40
C LEU A 27 -34.95 25.89 25.17
N VAL A 28 -35.18 24.88 26.01
CA VAL A 28 -34.11 24.17 26.72
C VAL A 28 -33.21 23.39 25.73
N SER A 29 -33.79 22.74 24.75
CA SER A 29 -33.00 22.03 23.71
C SER A 29 -32.17 22.99 22.89
N LEU A 30 -32.72 24.16 22.51
CA LEU A 30 -31.98 25.19 21.78
C LEU A 30 -30.84 25.76 22.62
N ALA A 31 -31.09 26.04 23.89
CA ALA A 31 -30.07 26.54 24.82
C ALA A 31 -28.93 25.52 25.00
N LEU A 32 -29.25 24.21 25.14
CA LEU A 32 -28.25 23.15 25.21
C LEU A 32 -27.41 23.06 23.94
N VAL A 33 -28.03 23.17 22.76
CA VAL A 33 -27.30 23.17 21.47
C VAL A 33 -26.38 24.39 21.37
N LEU A 34 -26.84 25.56 21.78
CA LEU A 34 -26.01 26.78 21.76
C LEU A 34 -24.84 26.68 22.74
N VAL A 35 -25.07 26.17 23.96
CA VAL A 35 -23.99 25.94 24.93
C VAL A 35 -22.99 24.89 24.42
N ALA A 36 -23.48 23.78 23.92
CA ALA A 36 -22.62 22.73 23.34
C ALA A 36 -21.80 23.26 22.13
N GLY A 37 -22.45 24.03 21.25
CA GLY A 37 -21.78 24.67 20.11
C GLY A 37 -20.74 25.70 20.54
N GLY A 38 -21.05 26.51 21.57
CA GLY A 38 -20.12 27.45 22.17
C GLY A 38 -18.92 26.78 22.82
N LEU A 39 -19.13 25.73 23.61
CA LEU A 39 -18.06 24.92 24.21
C LEU A 39 -17.21 24.24 23.16
N TYR A 40 -17.82 23.70 22.12
CA TYR A 40 -17.08 23.10 20.98
C TYR A 40 -16.23 24.16 20.26
N GLY A 41 -16.79 25.35 19.99
CA GLY A 41 -16.04 26.44 19.37
C GLY A 41 -14.84 26.87 20.23
N LEU A 42 -15.05 27.04 21.54
CA LEU A 42 -13.98 27.35 22.50
C LEU A 42 -12.90 26.25 22.51
N ALA A 43 -13.29 24.99 22.60
CA ALA A 43 -12.34 23.87 22.59
C ALA A 43 -11.52 23.80 21.29
N ARG A 44 -12.10 24.21 20.17
CA ARG A 44 -11.45 24.25 18.85
C ARG A 44 -10.43 25.39 18.73
N GLU A 45 -10.72 26.54 19.35
CA GLU A 45 -9.92 27.77 19.22
C GLU A 45 -8.90 27.95 20.36
N THR A 46 -9.07 27.21 21.49
CA THR A 46 -8.17 27.34 22.65
C THR A 46 -7.01 26.33 22.60
N SER A 47 -5.90 26.67 23.23
CA SER A 47 -4.73 25.80 23.43
C SER A 47 -4.98 24.64 24.42
N MET A 48 -6.19 24.55 25.01
CA MET A 48 -6.53 23.48 25.97
C MET A 48 -6.34 22.05 25.41
N PHE A 49 -6.46 21.91 24.09
CA PHE A 49 -6.24 20.64 23.38
C PHE A 49 -5.18 20.78 22.28
N ALA A 50 -4.21 21.66 22.47
CA ALA A 50 -3.13 21.86 21.53
C ALA A 50 -2.27 20.59 21.41
N VAL A 51 -1.83 20.28 20.20
CA VAL A 51 -0.86 19.19 19.94
C VAL A 51 0.50 19.62 20.49
N ASP A 52 1.00 18.90 21.48
CA ASP A 52 2.35 19.07 22.03
C ASP A 52 3.24 17.86 21.67
N THR A 53 2.61 16.71 21.43
CA THR A 53 3.33 15.45 21.17
C THR A 53 2.76 14.76 19.95
N VAL A 54 3.65 14.33 19.04
CA VAL A 54 3.30 13.47 17.91
C VAL A 54 3.95 12.11 18.13
N GLU A 55 3.12 11.10 18.37
CA GLU A 55 3.55 9.69 18.50
C GLU A 55 3.39 8.99 17.16
N VAL A 56 4.47 8.38 16.64
CA VAL A 56 4.44 7.62 15.39
C VAL A 56 4.76 6.16 15.70
N GLU A 57 3.82 5.27 15.40
CA GLU A 57 3.91 3.83 15.63
C GLU A 57 3.96 3.05 14.30
N GLY A 58 4.56 1.86 14.32
CA GLY A 58 4.53 0.91 13.20
C GLY A 58 5.56 1.17 12.10
N ALA A 59 6.41 2.18 12.24
CA ALA A 59 7.42 2.54 11.26
C ALA A 59 8.85 2.41 11.81
N SER A 60 9.83 2.25 10.90
CA SER A 60 11.25 2.36 11.28
C SER A 60 11.57 3.79 11.72
N GLN A 61 12.65 3.96 12.49
CA GLN A 61 13.07 5.28 12.98
C GLN A 61 13.21 6.32 11.85
N ALA A 62 13.73 5.94 10.69
CA ALA A 62 13.88 6.84 9.55
C ALA A 62 12.53 7.31 8.97
N VAL A 63 11.57 6.38 8.84
CA VAL A 63 10.23 6.70 8.35
C VAL A 63 9.47 7.52 9.39
N ALA A 64 9.55 7.14 10.67
CA ALA A 64 8.93 7.89 11.77
C ALA A 64 9.43 9.34 11.84
N ALA A 65 10.73 9.57 11.70
CA ALA A 65 11.32 10.91 11.67
C ALA A 65 10.80 11.77 10.49
N ASN A 66 10.58 11.15 9.32
CA ASN A 66 10.01 11.85 8.18
C ASN A 66 8.53 12.21 8.42
N VAL A 67 7.76 11.29 8.98
CA VAL A 67 6.36 11.54 9.36
C VAL A 67 6.27 12.64 10.42
N GLN A 68 7.07 12.57 11.48
CA GLN A 68 7.11 13.60 12.51
C GLN A 68 7.43 14.98 11.92
N ARG A 69 8.41 15.07 11.03
CA ARG A 69 8.78 16.32 10.37
C ARG A 69 7.63 16.89 9.53
N GLU A 70 6.89 16.03 8.82
CA GLU A 70 5.72 16.46 8.06
C GLU A 70 4.59 16.97 8.97
N LEU A 71 4.49 16.41 10.17
CA LEU A 71 3.45 16.74 11.14
C LEU A 71 3.78 17.94 12.04
N LEU A 72 5.00 18.48 12.03
CA LEU A 72 5.35 19.70 12.78
C LEU A 72 4.42 20.89 12.52
N ARG A 73 3.78 20.94 11.36
CA ARG A 73 2.79 21.97 11.02
C ARG A 73 1.51 21.95 11.86
N TYR A 74 1.27 20.84 12.58
CA TYR A 74 0.12 20.68 13.47
C TYR A 74 0.46 21.01 14.93
N ASP A 75 1.73 21.26 15.23
CA ASP A 75 2.17 21.68 16.54
C ASP A 75 1.42 22.95 17.01
N GLY A 76 0.96 22.95 18.25
CA GLY A 76 0.13 24.01 18.82
C GLY A 76 -1.31 24.10 18.29
N ARG A 77 -1.72 23.31 17.29
CA ARG A 77 -3.10 23.29 16.78
C ARG A 77 -4.00 22.45 17.67
N SER A 78 -5.24 22.88 17.87
CA SER A 78 -6.20 22.12 18.68
C SER A 78 -6.54 20.77 18.03
N LEU A 79 -6.39 19.66 18.76
CA LEU A 79 -6.79 18.31 18.35
C LEU A 79 -8.26 18.22 17.91
N VAL A 80 -9.13 19.02 18.51
CA VAL A 80 -10.56 19.07 18.16
C VAL A 80 -10.77 19.65 16.76
N GLY A 81 -9.91 20.60 16.36
CA GLY A 81 -9.97 21.27 15.06
C GLY A 81 -9.22 20.54 13.94
N ILE A 82 -8.39 19.53 14.27
CA ILE A 82 -7.65 18.76 13.25
C ILE A 82 -8.60 17.77 12.58
N ASP A 83 -8.63 17.80 11.25
CA ASP A 83 -9.28 16.78 10.45
C ASP A 83 -8.32 15.59 10.28
N ALA A 84 -8.64 14.46 10.91
CA ALA A 84 -7.83 13.26 10.90
C ALA A 84 -7.61 12.73 9.47
N SER A 85 -8.62 12.77 8.62
CA SER A 85 -8.54 12.28 7.24
C SER A 85 -7.56 13.09 6.39
N SER A 86 -7.52 14.41 6.58
CA SER A 86 -6.53 15.27 5.92
C SER A 86 -5.11 14.99 6.38
N VAL A 87 -4.92 14.64 7.66
CA VAL A 87 -3.61 14.24 8.20
C VAL A 87 -3.18 12.89 7.62
N GLU A 88 -4.09 11.89 7.60
CA GLU A 88 -3.86 10.58 7.02
C GLU A 88 -3.41 10.68 5.56
N GLN A 89 -4.17 11.38 4.73
CA GLN A 89 -3.83 11.60 3.30
C GLN A 89 -2.46 12.23 3.12
N ARG A 90 -2.11 13.19 3.97
CA ARG A 90 -0.81 13.86 3.92
C ARG A 90 0.35 12.93 4.30
N VAL A 91 0.16 12.11 5.32
CA VAL A 91 1.15 11.11 5.72
C VAL A 91 1.28 10.02 4.67
N GLU A 92 0.18 9.59 4.05
CA GLU A 92 0.16 8.61 2.96
C GLU A 92 0.80 9.13 1.66
N ALA A 93 0.85 10.47 1.48
CA ALA A 93 1.58 11.08 0.38
C ALA A 93 3.09 10.85 0.47
N LEU A 94 3.63 10.59 1.68
CA LEU A 94 5.06 10.31 1.85
C LEU A 94 5.44 9.00 1.12
N PRO A 95 6.56 8.98 0.35
CA PRO A 95 6.94 7.85 -0.49
C PRO A 95 7.06 6.52 0.26
N ALA A 96 7.56 6.56 1.50
CA ALA A 96 7.81 5.38 2.32
C ALA A 96 6.59 4.90 3.13
N VAL A 97 5.42 5.54 2.98
CA VAL A 97 4.20 5.22 3.70
C VAL A 97 3.19 4.55 2.77
N ARG A 98 2.70 3.39 3.17
CA ARG A 98 1.65 2.65 2.48
C ARG A 98 0.26 3.09 2.89
N SER A 99 0.06 3.23 4.20
CA SER A 99 -1.17 3.72 4.81
C SER A 99 -0.87 4.32 6.18
N ALA A 100 -1.73 5.23 6.61
CA ALA A 100 -1.66 5.84 7.93
C ALA A 100 -3.05 5.86 8.54
N THR A 101 -3.11 5.77 9.87
CA THR A 101 -4.33 5.98 10.65
C THR A 101 -4.00 6.97 11.76
N VAL A 102 -4.83 7.98 11.91
CA VAL A 102 -4.64 9.06 12.87
C VAL A 102 -5.66 8.96 13.99
N ASP A 103 -5.18 8.97 15.22
CA ASP A 103 -5.99 8.98 16.43
C ASP A 103 -5.65 10.17 17.31
N ARG A 104 -6.66 10.71 18.01
CA ARG A 104 -6.52 11.84 18.91
C ARG A 104 -6.35 11.34 20.32
N GLY A 105 -5.10 11.33 20.81
CA GLY A 105 -4.77 11.02 22.20
C GLY A 105 -4.95 12.25 23.09
N PHE A 106 -6.19 12.53 23.51
CA PHE A 106 -6.44 13.65 24.41
C PHE A 106 -5.60 13.55 25.69
N PRO A 107 -5.13 14.68 26.26
CA PRO A 107 -5.46 16.06 25.85
C PRO A 107 -4.54 16.64 24.76
N HIS A 108 -3.31 16.15 24.52
CA HIS A 108 -2.27 16.88 23.76
C HIS A 108 -1.51 16.00 22.75
N THR A 109 -1.91 14.75 22.53
CA THR A 109 -1.16 13.81 21.70
C THR A 109 -1.87 13.55 20.37
N LEU A 110 -1.14 13.72 19.27
CA LEU A 110 -1.54 13.23 17.96
C LEU A 110 -0.85 11.89 17.71
N ARG A 111 -1.60 10.80 17.74
CA ARG A 111 -1.06 9.44 17.52
C ARG A 111 -1.27 9.03 16.08
N VAL A 112 -0.18 8.65 15.41
CA VAL A 112 -0.21 8.23 13.99
C VAL A 112 0.37 6.83 13.89
N ARG A 113 -0.48 5.89 13.48
CA ARG A 113 -0.05 4.52 13.18
C ARG A 113 0.23 4.41 11.70
N VAL A 114 1.45 4.03 11.35
CA VAL A 114 1.94 3.98 9.98
C VAL A 114 2.21 2.53 9.58
N VAL A 115 1.74 2.16 8.40
CA VAL A 115 2.18 0.94 7.71
C VAL A 115 3.19 1.37 6.64
N PRO A 116 4.47 0.99 6.76
CA PRO A 116 5.49 1.39 5.80
C PRO A 116 5.38 0.62 4.47
N GLU A 117 5.86 1.23 3.39
CA GLU A 117 6.15 0.52 2.16
C GLU A 117 7.37 -0.39 2.34
N LEU A 118 7.25 -1.64 1.94
CA LEU A 118 8.33 -2.62 1.99
C LEU A 118 9.01 -2.70 0.64
N PRO A 119 10.33 -2.45 0.57
CA PRO A 119 11.08 -2.57 -0.68
C PRO A 119 11.19 -4.04 -1.10
N VAL A 120 10.92 -4.32 -2.37
CA VAL A 120 11.02 -5.66 -2.97
C VAL A 120 12.08 -5.74 -4.05
N ALA A 121 12.47 -4.60 -4.63
CA ALA A 121 13.51 -4.52 -5.65
C ALA A 121 14.21 -3.17 -5.65
N VAL A 122 15.31 -3.10 -6.38
CA VAL A 122 16.01 -1.87 -6.75
C VAL A 122 15.77 -1.58 -8.22
N LEU A 123 15.10 -0.48 -8.53
CA LEU A 123 15.01 0.05 -9.88
C LEU A 123 16.36 0.64 -10.28
N ARG A 124 16.78 0.36 -11.50
CA ARG A 124 18.01 0.90 -12.09
C ARG A 124 17.68 1.63 -13.38
N ARG A 125 17.98 2.93 -13.42
CA ARG A 125 17.85 3.77 -14.60
C ARG A 125 19.19 4.49 -14.83
N GLY A 126 19.99 3.98 -15.75
CA GLY A 126 21.34 4.51 -15.97
C GLY A 126 22.20 4.44 -14.70
N ALA A 127 22.62 5.61 -14.19
CA ALA A 127 23.38 5.74 -12.95
C ALA A 127 22.51 5.70 -11.69
N ASP A 128 21.24 6.06 -11.80
CA ASP A 128 20.32 6.20 -10.67
C ASP A 128 19.80 4.85 -10.19
N SER A 129 19.52 4.79 -8.89
CA SER A 129 18.94 3.61 -8.26
C SER A 129 17.90 4.04 -7.23
N PHE A 130 16.76 3.32 -7.19
CA PHE A 130 15.64 3.62 -6.32
C PHE A 130 15.08 2.33 -5.73
N LEU A 131 14.63 2.38 -4.49
CA LEU A 131 13.83 1.31 -3.91
C LEU A 131 12.41 1.35 -4.47
N VAL A 132 11.85 0.19 -4.76
CA VAL A 132 10.47 0.04 -5.21
C VAL A 132 9.73 -0.99 -4.37
N SER A 133 8.47 -0.70 -4.06
CA SER A 133 7.58 -1.63 -3.35
C SER A 133 6.96 -2.66 -4.30
N ALA A 134 6.33 -3.70 -3.72
CA ALA A 134 5.57 -4.70 -4.45
C ALA A 134 4.43 -4.12 -5.31
N ARG A 135 3.93 -2.94 -4.97
CA ARG A 135 2.89 -2.23 -5.73
C ARG A 135 3.46 -1.40 -6.89
N GLY A 136 4.79 -1.31 -7.00
CA GLY A 136 5.47 -0.46 -7.97
C GLY A 136 5.67 0.98 -7.52
N ARG A 137 5.44 1.31 -6.22
CA ARG A 137 5.67 2.66 -5.69
C ARG A 137 7.16 2.90 -5.46
N VAL A 138 7.69 4.02 -5.92
CA VAL A 138 9.07 4.44 -5.73
C VAL A 138 9.22 5.00 -4.32
N ILE A 139 10.04 4.34 -3.49
CA ILE A 139 10.13 4.63 -2.05
C ILE A 139 11.21 5.68 -1.76
N ALA A 140 12.43 5.43 -2.22
CA ALA A 140 13.58 6.26 -1.91
C ALA A 140 14.71 6.08 -2.94
N PRO A 141 15.55 7.10 -3.18
CA PRO A 141 16.79 6.93 -3.90
C PRO A 141 17.80 6.17 -3.02
N VAL A 142 18.63 5.36 -3.63
CA VAL A 142 19.69 4.60 -2.93
C VAL A 142 21.01 4.66 -3.67
N ALA A 143 22.10 4.52 -2.92
CA ALA A 143 23.42 4.46 -3.52
C ALA A 143 23.60 3.21 -4.38
N ARG A 144 24.35 3.33 -5.45
CA ARG A 144 24.66 2.21 -6.35
C ARG A 144 25.39 1.11 -5.59
N GLY A 145 24.90 -0.14 -5.72
CA GLY A 145 25.54 -1.30 -5.08
C GLY A 145 25.06 -1.60 -3.67
N THR A 146 24.18 -0.77 -3.09
CA THR A 146 23.48 -1.10 -1.85
C THR A 146 22.33 -2.09 -2.10
N HIS A 147 21.74 -2.63 -1.05
CA HIS A 147 20.62 -3.58 -1.11
C HIS A 147 20.88 -4.75 -2.06
N ARG A 148 22.05 -5.41 -1.88
CA ARG A 148 22.47 -6.52 -2.76
C ARG A 148 21.58 -7.75 -2.66
N GLU A 149 20.83 -7.84 -1.59
CA GLU A 149 19.82 -8.86 -1.32
C GLU A 149 18.58 -8.73 -2.22
N LEU A 150 18.25 -7.49 -2.64
CA LEU A 150 17.10 -7.22 -3.48
C LEU A 150 17.40 -7.44 -4.97
N PRO A 151 16.46 -8.00 -5.73
CA PRO A 151 16.59 -8.10 -7.18
C PRO A 151 16.62 -6.71 -7.84
N ARG A 152 17.17 -6.67 -9.05
CA ARG A 152 17.27 -5.46 -9.88
C ARG A 152 16.20 -5.46 -10.96
N ILE A 153 15.58 -4.30 -11.16
CA ILE A 153 14.71 -4.03 -12.31
C ILE A 153 15.39 -2.96 -13.15
N TRP A 154 15.73 -3.30 -14.37
CA TRP A 154 16.36 -2.38 -15.30
C TRP A 154 15.30 -1.64 -16.08
N LEU A 155 15.37 -0.32 -16.07
CA LEU A 155 14.46 0.56 -16.76
C LEU A 155 15.18 1.26 -17.93
N PRO A 156 14.46 1.53 -19.03
CA PRO A 156 14.95 2.39 -20.09
C PRO A 156 15.37 3.77 -19.55
N PRO A 157 16.40 4.41 -20.12
CA PRO A 157 16.85 5.74 -19.67
C PRO A 157 15.76 6.81 -19.74
N ALA A 158 14.83 6.69 -20.68
CA ALA A 158 13.71 7.62 -20.89
C ALA A 158 12.57 7.46 -19.87
N THR A 159 12.61 6.45 -18.98
CA THR A 159 11.56 6.23 -17.99
C THR A 159 11.57 7.35 -16.95
N GLU A 160 10.46 8.05 -16.80
CA GLU A 160 10.30 9.03 -15.74
C GLU A 160 10.13 8.31 -14.39
N ILE A 161 10.87 8.77 -13.38
CA ILE A 161 10.81 8.26 -12.01
C ILE A 161 10.65 9.43 -11.07
N GLU A 162 9.55 9.41 -10.33
CA GLU A 162 9.24 10.38 -9.29
C GLU A 162 9.05 9.65 -7.96
N LEU A 163 9.59 10.23 -6.88
CA LEU A 163 9.45 9.66 -5.53
C LEU A 163 7.99 9.71 -5.06
N GLY A 164 7.52 8.60 -4.53
CA GLY A 164 6.14 8.46 -4.07
C GLY A 164 5.14 8.10 -5.17
N SER A 165 5.50 8.27 -6.43
CA SER A 165 4.69 7.86 -7.57
C SER A 165 4.88 6.37 -7.89
N PHE A 166 3.97 5.82 -8.68
CA PHE A 166 4.11 4.47 -9.21
C PHE A 166 4.98 4.50 -10.46
N VAL A 167 5.84 3.48 -10.61
CA VAL A 167 6.69 3.38 -11.79
C VAL A 167 5.82 3.46 -13.04
N GLY A 168 6.06 4.49 -13.84
CA GLY A 168 5.44 4.67 -15.14
C GLY A 168 5.95 3.64 -16.14
N GLY A 169 5.19 3.48 -17.22
CA GLY A 169 5.49 2.49 -18.25
C GLY A 169 4.98 1.08 -17.89
N GLU A 170 4.55 0.36 -18.91
CA GLU A 170 3.97 -0.97 -18.73
C GLU A 170 4.98 -1.95 -18.17
N ASP A 171 6.22 -1.92 -18.65
CA ASP A 171 7.25 -2.90 -18.31
C ASP A 171 7.81 -2.74 -16.89
N GLY A 172 8.14 -1.52 -16.47
CA GLY A 172 8.70 -1.27 -15.14
C GLY A 172 7.70 -1.58 -14.02
N GLY A 173 6.47 -1.11 -14.16
CA GLY A 173 5.38 -1.39 -13.24
C GLY A 173 5.00 -2.87 -13.22
N LEU A 174 5.04 -3.53 -14.38
CA LEU A 174 4.78 -4.95 -14.50
C LEU A 174 5.85 -5.78 -13.77
N ALA A 175 7.13 -5.47 -13.98
CA ALA A 175 8.23 -6.14 -13.29
C ALA A 175 8.11 -6.02 -11.76
N ALA A 176 7.80 -4.83 -11.25
CA ALA A 176 7.64 -4.59 -9.82
C ALA A 176 6.44 -5.36 -9.24
N ARG A 177 5.28 -5.34 -9.90
CA ARG A 177 4.09 -6.11 -9.47
C ARG A 177 4.31 -7.62 -9.54
N SER A 178 5.05 -8.09 -10.55
CA SER A 178 5.37 -9.52 -10.69
C SER A 178 6.21 -10.02 -9.53
N LEU A 179 7.13 -9.20 -9.01
CA LEU A 179 7.90 -9.53 -7.80
C LEU A 179 7.03 -9.75 -6.57
N ALA A 180 5.86 -9.10 -6.47
CA ALA A 180 4.95 -9.34 -5.36
C ALA A 180 4.51 -10.81 -5.26
N ALA A 181 4.38 -11.48 -6.41
CA ALA A 181 4.05 -12.90 -6.45
C ALA A 181 5.21 -13.80 -5.96
N PHE A 182 6.46 -13.29 -6.01
CA PHE A 182 7.65 -14.00 -5.52
C PHE A 182 7.91 -13.77 -4.03
N VAL A 183 7.47 -12.64 -3.48
CA VAL A 183 7.60 -12.34 -2.05
C VAL A 183 6.80 -13.38 -1.27
N GLY A 184 7.48 -14.21 -0.48
CA GLY A 184 6.86 -15.30 0.26
C GLY A 184 6.85 -16.67 -0.47
N SER A 185 7.21 -16.75 -1.75
CA SER A 185 7.29 -18.02 -2.49
C SER A 185 8.58 -18.82 -2.23
N GLY A 186 9.51 -18.27 -1.47
CA GLY A 186 10.85 -18.86 -1.26
C GLY A 186 11.83 -18.59 -2.41
N PHE A 187 11.38 -18.00 -3.50
CA PHE A 187 12.21 -17.67 -4.67
C PHE A 187 13.01 -16.37 -4.51
N SER A 188 12.53 -15.41 -3.71
CA SER A 188 13.06 -14.06 -3.62
C SER A 188 14.57 -13.99 -3.32
N GLY A 189 15.06 -14.86 -2.46
CA GLY A 189 16.50 -14.93 -2.13
C GLY A 189 17.41 -15.43 -3.26
N ARG A 190 16.84 -15.99 -4.33
CA ARG A 190 17.56 -16.51 -5.50
C ARG A 190 17.46 -15.62 -6.73
N VAL A 191 16.45 -14.76 -6.80
CA VAL A 191 16.25 -13.82 -7.93
C VAL A 191 17.27 -12.70 -7.85
N THR A 192 17.98 -12.43 -8.94
CA THR A 192 18.97 -11.36 -9.06
C THR A 192 18.44 -10.18 -9.85
N PHE A 193 17.64 -10.44 -10.87
CA PHE A 193 16.96 -9.40 -11.63
C PHE A 193 15.59 -9.87 -12.12
N VAL A 194 14.75 -8.90 -12.42
CA VAL A 194 13.50 -9.07 -13.16
C VAL A 194 13.52 -8.10 -14.31
N ARG A 195 13.16 -8.58 -15.49
CA ARG A 195 12.96 -7.77 -16.68
C ARG A 195 11.54 -8.00 -17.18
N ALA A 196 10.85 -6.93 -17.51
CA ALA A 196 9.66 -6.97 -18.33
C ALA A 196 9.98 -6.22 -19.64
N LEU A 197 9.61 -6.80 -20.74
CA LEU A 197 9.79 -6.23 -22.08
C LEU A 197 8.61 -6.68 -22.95
N ASP A 198 7.93 -5.74 -23.58
CA ASP A 198 6.74 -6.00 -24.41
C ASP A 198 5.68 -6.89 -23.70
N GLY A 199 5.47 -6.62 -22.41
CA GLY A 199 4.54 -7.40 -21.58
C GLY A 199 5.02 -8.81 -21.20
N GLN A 200 6.23 -9.20 -21.56
CA GLN A 200 6.83 -10.51 -21.22
C GLN A 200 7.76 -10.37 -20.02
N ILE A 201 7.64 -11.27 -19.06
CA ILE A 201 8.43 -11.27 -17.82
C ILE A 201 9.52 -12.31 -17.88
N THR A 202 10.75 -11.89 -17.60
CA THR A 202 11.92 -12.76 -17.43
C THR A 202 12.56 -12.53 -16.08
N LEU A 203 12.91 -13.61 -15.39
CA LEU A 203 13.63 -13.60 -14.12
C LEU A 203 15.05 -14.15 -14.33
N GLY A 204 16.03 -13.47 -13.76
CA GLY A 204 17.38 -14.02 -13.65
C GLY A 204 17.62 -14.57 -12.25
N LEU A 205 18.10 -15.80 -12.16
CA LEU A 205 18.47 -16.43 -10.90
C LEU A 205 19.97 -16.27 -10.61
N ARG A 206 20.32 -16.32 -9.33
CA ARG A 206 21.72 -16.46 -8.92
C ARG A 206 22.25 -17.82 -9.40
N GLY A 207 23.13 -17.81 -10.33
CA GLY A 207 23.67 -19.02 -10.95
C GLY A 207 23.53 -19.03 -12.47
N GLY A 208 22.90 -17.99 -13.03
CA GLY A 208 22.86 -17.74 -14.47
C GLY A 208 21.70 -18.42 -15.22
N LEU A 209 20.74 -19.03 -14.51
CA LEU A 209 19.52 -19.51 -15.13
C LEU A 209 18.54 -18.35 -15.29
N GLU A 210 18.02 -18.16 -16.50
CA GLU A 210 16.92 -17.24 -16.79
C GLU A 210 15.60 -18.01 -16.90
N ILE A 211 14.52 -17.45 -16.30
CA ILE A 211 13.19 -18.04 -16.35
C ILE A 211 12.26 -17.11 -17.10
N GLY A 212 11.79 -17.53 -18.25
CA GLY A 212 10.75 -16.87 -19.03
C GLY A 212 9.36 -17.22 -18.49
N LEU A 213 8.69 -16.23 -17.90
CA LEU A 213 7.30 -16.41 -17.42
C LEU A 213 6.27 -16.01 -18.48
N GLY A 214 6.71 -15.33 -19.53
CA GLY A 214 5.79 -14.79 -20.52
C GLY A 214 4.87 -13.70 -19.97
N ALA A 215 3.64 -13.64 -20.46
CA ALA A 215 2.63 -12.68 -19.99
C ALA A 215 2.29 -12.88 -18.49
N PRO A 216 1.85 -11.81 -17.77
CA PRO A 216 1.59 -11.83 -16.33
C PRO A 216 0.29 -12.54 -15.91
N VAL A 217 -0.10 -13.54 -16.71
CA VAL A 217 -1.28 -14.37 -16.42
C VAL A 217 -0.82 -15.60 -15.64
N ASP A 218 -1.60 -16.00 -14.64
CA ASP A 218 -1.34 -17.18 -13.79
C ASP A 218 0.06 -17.24 -13.17
N LEU A 219 0.64 -16.09 -12.83
CA LEU A 219 1.99 -15.97 -12.29
C LEU A 219 2.25 -16.90 -11.10
N ARG A 220 1.26 -17.09 -10.21
CA ARG A 220 1.40 -18.00 -9.06
C ARG A 220 1.63 -19.45 -9.49
N VAL A 221 0.91 -19.90 -10.53
CA VAL A 221 1.07 -21.26 -11.09
C VAL A 221 2.43 -21.39 -11.74
N LYS A 222 2.84 -20.42 -12.57
CA LYS A 222 4.15 -20.41 -13.21
C LYS A 222 5.30 -20.41 -12.19
N ILE A 223 5.17 -19.63 -11.11
CA ILE A 223 6.16 -19.62 -10.03
C ILE A 223 6.21 -20.97 -9.32
N ALA A 224 5.07 -21.61 -9.05
CA ALA A 224 5.03 -22.93 -8.43
C ALA A 224 5.70 -23.99 -9.31
N ILE A 225 5.48 -23.94 -10.62
CA ILE A 225 6.14 -24.82 -11.61
C ILE A 225 7.66 -24.56 -11.61
N ALA A 226 8.08 -23.28 -11.66
CA ALA A 226 9.50 -22.95 -11.57
C ALA A 226 10.13 -23.47 -10.27
N HIS A 227 9.42 -23.33 -9.15
CA HIS A 227 9.89 -23.83 -7.85
C HIS A 227 10.04 -25.35 -7.83
N ALA A 228 9.17 -26.08 -8.51
CA ALA A 228 9.26 -27.55 -8.62
C ALA A 228 10.39 -28.01 -9.56
N ILE A 229 10.59 -27.32 -10.68
CA ILE A 229 11.53 -27.74 -11.73
C ILE A 229 12.98 -27.29 -11.42
N VAL A 230 13.20 -26.05 -10.99
CA VAL A 230 14.55 -25.48 -10.82
C VAL A 230 15.48 -26.31 -9.94
N PRO A 231 15.04 -26.91 -8.82
CA PRO A 231 15.91 -27.76 -7.99
C PRO A 231 16.42 -29.02 -8.70
N SER A 232 15.69 -29.54 -9.70
CA SER A 232 16.07 -30.75 -10.46
C SER A 232 17.02 -30.46 -11.62
N LEU A 233 17.18 -29.18 -12.01
CA LEU A 233 18.06 -28.79 -13.10
C LEU A 233 19.52 -28.71 -12.63
N ALA A 234 20.42 -29.24 -13.45
CA ALA A 234 21.84 -28.98 -13.27
C ALA A 234 22.14 -27.47 -13.41
N ARG A 235 23.16 -26.98 -12.70
CA ARG A 235 23.55 -25.59 -12.81
C ARG A 235 24.10 -25.26 -14.21
N PRO A 236 23.87 -24.09 -14.78
CA PRO A 236 24.46 -23.67 -16.05
C PRO A 236 25.97 -23.84 -16.11
N SER A 237 26.70 -23.56 -15.00
CA SER A 237 28.14 -23.78 -14.86
C SER A 237 28.56 -25.26 -14.91
N ALA A 238 27.64 -26.17 -14.61
CA ALA A 238 27.88 -27.62 -14.66
C ALA A 238 27.27 -28.27 -15.90
N GLY A 239 27.04 -27.51 -16.96
CA GLY A 239 26.48 -28.03 -18.20
C GLY A 239 24.95 -28.06 -18.26
N GLY A 240 24.27 -27.55 -17.24
CA GLY A 240 22.82 -27.46 -17.21
C GLY A 240 22.23 -26.37 -18.11
N PRO A 241 20.89 -26.25 -18.17
CA PRO A 241 20.21 -25.26 -19.00
C PRO A 241 20.53 -23.84 -18.56
N THR A 242 20.57 -22.90 -19.51
CA THR A 242 20.70 -21.47 -19.24
C THR A 242 19.35 -20.77 -19.21
N TYR A 243 18.32 -21.38 -19.76
CA TYR A 243 16.96 -20.85 -19.68
C TYR A 243 15.94 -21.93 -19.34
N LEU A 244 14.84 -21.52 -18.75
CA LEU A 244 13.63 -22.30 -18.49
C LEU A 244 12.44 -21.42 -18.92
N ASP A 245 11.75 -21.85 -19.98
CA ASP A 245 10.54 -21.17 -20.45
C ASP A 245 9.31 -21.86 -19.87
N ILE A 246 8.50 -21.07 -19.15
CA ILE A 246 7.21 -21.46 -18.57
C ILE A 246 6.11 -20.47 -18.94
N ALA A 247 6.25 -19.83 -20.08
CA ALA A 247 5.19 -18.96 -20.62
C ALA A 247 3.87 -19.73 -20.77
N VAL A 248 3.98 -21.01 -21.17
CA VAL A 248 2.88 -21.97 -21.22
C VAL A 248 3.06 -22.99 -20.09
N PRO A 249 2.30 -22.92 -19.01
CA PRO A 249 2.47 -23.75 -17.81
C PRO A 249 2.46 -25.27 -18.08
N GLU A 250 1.68 -25.70 -19.06
CA GLU A 250 1.50 -27.12 -19.42
C GLU A 250 2.68 -27.68 -20.23
N ARG A 251 3.57 -26.83 -20.73
CA ARG A 251 4.69 -27.20 -21.58
C ARG A 251 5.97 -26.45 -21.22
N PRO A 252 6.52 -26.66 -20.02
CA PRO A 252 7.78 -26.03 -19.64
C PRO A 252 8.93 -26.57 -20.51
N VAL A 253 9.80 -25.69 -21.00
CA VAL A 253 10.94 -25.99 -21.84
C VAL A 253 12.22 -25.49 -21.22
N ALA A 254 13.20 -26.34 -21.01
CA ALA A 254 14.54 -25.97 -20.55
C ALA A 254 15.57 -26.19 -21.64
N GLY A 255 16.50 -25.27 -21.78
CA GLY A 255 17.53 -25.40 -22.82
C GLY A 255 18.71 -24.47 -22.58
N ARG A 256 19.63 -24.47 -23.51
CA ARG A 256 20.73 -23.51 -23.58
C ARG A 256 20.48 -22.53 -24.73
N ASN A 257 20.54 -21.26 -24.44
CA ASN A 257 20.65 -20.28 -25.50
C ASN A 257 21.99 -20.49 -26.20
N PRO A 258 22.03 -20.58 -27.53
CA PRO A 258 23.29 -20.46 -28.22
C PRO A 258 23.87 -19.08 -27.84
N GLN A 259 25.06 -19.10 -27.26
CA GLN A 259 25.77 -17.81 -27.07
C GLN A 259 25.83 -17.16 -28.44
N PRO A 260 25.47 -15.85 -28.60
CA PRO A 260 25.82 -15.12 -29.79
C PRO A 260 27.34 -15.26 -29.90
N GLY A 261 27.78 -15.87 -30.97
CA GLY A 261 29.14 -16.30 -31.19
C GLY A 261 30.14 -15.19 -30.89
N GLY A 262 31.22 -15.59 -30.22
CA GLY A 262 32.37 -14.75 -30.02
C GLY A 262 33.04 -14.36 -31.34
#